data_87c445f4bf3996667e4b7224ff2597d0
#
_entry.id   87c445f4bf3996667e4b7224ff2597d0
#
_cell.length_a   1.000
_cell.length_b   1.000
_cell.length_c   1.000
_cell.angle_alpha   90.00
_cell.angle_beta   90.00
_cell.angle_gamma   90.00
#
_symmetry.space_group_name_H-M   'P 1'
#
loop_
_entity.id
_entity.type
_entity.pdbx_description
1 polymer ?
#
loop_
_entity_poly.entity_id
_entity_poly.type
_entity_poly.pdbx_seq_one_letter_code
_entity_poly.pdbx_strand_id
1 'polypeptide(L)'
;MSLFTKMFISPTLPGSSSQNALQSPNLASIVLPLRVADSRADEIAAISHELRNSLGVVRNAARLLRFPVGEDGIDGARVLIERHVGQMTRHIEELLDASHARQKKALQMTHADLRTVIEFAVNAIAPEMARHGHRLVVSLPPDALWVHADVTRLEQVFSNLLINAAKYTPDGGDIALTMERVCGHACIRFCDSGIGISPAMLARVFQLFAQADPLDARAEGGRGIGLAVVRDLVEAHGGSVQATSAGLGLGSQFTVLLPALWSEAALRAPESGA
;
A
#
# COMPACT_ATOMS: atom_id res chain seq x y z
N MET A 1 41.18 38.21 -24.38
CA MET A 1 40.59 39.01 -25.48
C MET A 1 39.09 38.96 -25.25
N SER A 2 38.62 39.97 -24.61
CA SER A 2 37.87 41.16 -25.04
C SER A 2 36.37 40.85 -25.06
N LEU A 3 35.60 41.25 -24.01
CA LEU A 3 34.87 42.52 -23.82
C LEU A 3 33.71 42.68 -24.85
N PHE A 4 32.47 42.74 -24.39
CA PHE A 4 31.67 43.98 -24.46
C PHE A 4 30.39 43.92 -23.60
N THR A 5 30.39 44.82 -22.63
CA THR A 5 29.28 45.36 -21.84
C THR A 5 28.45 46.35 -22.65
N LYS A 6 27.10 46.43 -22.40
CA LYS A 6 26.28 47.66 -22.49
C LYS A 6 24.90 47.32 -21.88
N MET A 7 24.48 47.74 -20.79
CA MET A 7 24.02 49.01 -20.11
C MET A 7 23.23 50.01 -20.97
N PHE A 8 21.96 50.20 -20.61
CA PHE A 8 21.20 51.46 -20.72
C PHE A 8 19.81 51.27 -20.00
N ILE A 9 19.62 51.82 -18.78
CA ILE A 9 19.04 53.08 -18.36
C ILE A 9 17.50 53.14 -18.51
N SER A 10 16.85 53.26 -17.33
CA SER A 10 15.44 53.62 -17.09
C SER A 10 15.13 55.09 -17.47
N PRO A 11 13.83 55.46 -17.53
CA PRO A 11 13.37 56.49 -16.62
C PRO A 11 11.96 56.30 -16.00
N THR A 12 11.93 56.59 -14.69
CA THR A 12 10.97 57.41 -13.88
C THR A 12 9.49 57.46 -14.18
N LEU A 13 8.75 57.25 -13.08
CA LEU A 13 7.36 57.52 -12.68
C LEU A 13 6.87 58.97 -12.98
N PRO A 14 5.53 59.30 -12.82
CA PRO A 14 4.68 59.07 -11.65
C PRO A 14 3.16 58.93 -11.93
N GLY A 15 2.38 58.58 -10.88
CA GLY A 15 0.97 58.97 -10.87
C GLY A 15 0.01 57.97 -10.19
N SER A 16 -0.27 58.27 -8.94
CA SER A 16 -1.38 57.86 -8.06
C SER A 16 -2.68 57.37 -8.69
N SER A 17 -3.20 56.27 -8.15
CA SER A 17 -4.62 56.21 -7.69
C SER A 17 -4.90 54.92 -6.94
N SER A 18 -5.38 55.05 -5.72
CA SER A 18 -5.92 54.01 -4.87
C SER A 18 -7.11 53.33 -5.54
N GLN A 19 -7.03 52.00 -5.69
CA GLN A 19 -8.24 51.19 -5.79
C GLN A 19 -8.07 49.94 -4.94
N ASN A 20 -8.89 49.90 -3.91
CA ASN A 20 -9.20 48.77 -3.06
C ASN A 20 -9.67 47.58 -3.92
N ALA A 21 -8.82 46.60 -4.19
CA ALA A 21 -9.24 45.36 -4.79
C ALA A 21 -9.51 44.37 -3.67
N LEU A 22 -10.79 44.16 -3.41
CA LEU A 22 -11.33 43.06 -2.63
C LEU A 22 -10.69 41.75 -3.12
N GLN A 23 -9.86 41.14 -2.29
CA GLN A 23 -9.35 39.82 -2.51
C GLN A 23 -10.52 38.82 -2.50
N SER A 24 -10.90 38.37 -3.66
CA SER A 24 -11.82 37.25 -3.82
C SER A 24 -11.17 35.99 -3.22
N PRO A 25 -11.85 35.21 -2.36
CA PRO A 25 -11.31 33.99 -1.84
C PRO A 25 -11.07 33.03 -2.99
N ASN A 26 -9.87 32.43 -2.98
CA ASN A 26 -9.41 31.46 -3.98
C ASN A 26 -10.34 30.23 -4.02
N LEU A 27 -11.24 30.17 -4.97
CA LEU A 27 -12.23 29.11 -5.16
C LEU A 27 -11.57 27.72 -5.36
N ALA A 28 -10.27 27.67 -5.70
CA ALA A 28 -9.53 26.42 -5.83
C ALA A 28 -9.36 25.66 -4.51
N SER A 29 -9.34 26.38 -3.37
CA SER A 29 -9.18 25.74 -2.05
C SER A 29 -10.48 25.14 -1.48
N ILE A 30 -11.65 25.52 -2.05
CA ILE A 30 -12.96 25.03 -1.62
C ILE A 30 -13.39 23.79 -2.42
N VAL A 31 -12.92 23.66 -3.68
CA VAL A 31 -13.31 22.56 -4.58
C VAL A 31 -12.57 21.26 -4.25
N LEU A 32 -11.33 21.31 -3.73
CA LEU A 32 -10.57 20.09 -3.39
C LEU A 32 -11.23 19.21 -2.30
N PRO A 33 -11.71 19.73 -1.17
CA PRO A 33 -12.35 18.90 -0.16
C PRO A 33 -13.69 18.31 -0.60
N LEU A 34 -14.45 18.99 -1.46
CA LEU A 34 -15.70 18.48 -2.02
C LEU A 34 -15.49 17.30 -2.97
N ARG A 35 -14.48 17.36 -3.86
CA ARG A 35 -14.14 16.24 -4.75
C ARG A 35 -13.67 14.99 -4.00
N VAL A 36 -12.95 15.15 -2.90
CA VAL A 36 -12.52 14.03 -2.06
C VAL A 36 -13.69 13.42 -1.30
N ALA A 37 -14.69 14.21 -0.91
CA ALA A 37 -15.89 13.71 -0.23
C ALA A 37 -16.82 12.94 -1.17
N ASP A 38 -17.02 13.41 -2.40
CA ASP A 38 -17.82 12.75 -3.43
C ASP A 38 -17.19 11.40 -3.84
N SER A 39 -15.86 11.37 -4.05
CA SER A 39 -15.14 10.13 -4.34
C SER A 39 -15.34 9.06 -3.26
N ARG A 40 -15.39 9.43 -1.98
CA ARG A 40 -15.62 8.50 -0.87
C ARG A 40 -17.02 7.92 -0.81
N ALA A 41 -18.03 8.72 -1.08
CA ALA A 41 -19.41 8.25 -1.10
C ALA A 41 -19.61 7.23 -2.21
N ASP A 42 -19.02 7.48 -3.37
CA ASP A 42 -19.06 6.56 -4.52
C ASP A 42 -18.32 5.25 -4.22
N GLU A 43 -17.21 5.32 -3.50
CA GLU A 43 -16.40 4.16 -3.11
C GLU A 43 -17.09 3.28 -2.06
N ILE A 44 -17.64 3.87 -1.01
CA ILE A 44 -18.46 3.14 -0.02
C ILE A 44 -19.67 2.50 -0.72
N ALA A 45 -20.27 3.19 -1.68
CA ALA A 45 -21.36 2.66 -2.47
C ALA A 45 -20.90 1.47 -3.33
N ALA A 46 -19.73 1.54 -3.98
CA ALA A 46 -19.16 0.46 -4.77
C ALA A 46 -18.88 -0.78 -3.91
N ILE A 47 -18.24 -0.60 -2.74
CA ILE A 47 -17.98 -1.70 -1.79
C ILE A 47 -19.26 -2.31 -1.28
N SER A 48 -20.25 -1.48 -0.93
CA SER A 48 -21.56 -1.95 -0.47
C SER A 48 -22.26 -2.76 -1.55
N HIS A 49 -22.11 -2.40 -2.81
CA HIS A 49 -22.64 -3.12 -3.96
C HIS A 49 -21.97 -4.48 -4.13
N GLU A 50 -20.66 -4.56 -3.97
CA GLU A 50 -19.89 -5.80 -4.15
C GLU A 50 -20.08 -6.77 -2.97
N LEU A 51 -20.15 -6.26 -1.74
CA LEU A 51 -20.54 -7.07 -0.59
C LEU A 51 -21.96 -7.65 -0.78
N ARG A 52 -22.89 -6.85 -1.31
CA ARG A 52 -24.25 -7.31 -1.60
C ARG A 52 -24.28 -8.39 -2.70
N ASN A 53 -23.43 -8.24 -3.73
CA ASN A 53 -23.26 -9.23 -4.80
C ASN A 53 -22.69 -10.55 -4.26
N SER A 54 -21.62 -10.50 -3.49
CA SER A 54 -21.00 -11.68 -2.86
C SER A 54 -21.97 -12.38 -1.91
N LEU A 55 -22.71 -11.62 -1.11
CA LEU A 55 -23.79 -12.16 -0.25
C LEU A 55 -24.90 -12.82 -1.08
N GLY A 56 -25.22 -12.28 -2.25
CA GLY A 56 -26.15 -12.86 -3.21
C GLY A 56 -25.73 -14.25 -3.68
N VAL A 57 -24.44 -14.42 -4.02
CA VAL A 57 -23.88 -15.71 -4.46
C VAL A 57 -23.89 -16.72 -3.31
N VAL A 58 -23.47 -16.33 -2.11
CA VAL A 58 -23.50 -17.19 -0.90
C VAL A 58 -24.93 -17.64 -0.62
N ARG A 59 -25.90 -16.73 -0.67
CA ARG A 59 -27.32 -17.04 -0.45
C ARG A 59 -27.85 -17.99 -1.51
N ASN A 60 -27.48 -17.84 -2.77
CA ASN A 60 -27.91 -18.73 -3.84
C ASN A 60 -27.29 -20.12 -3.70
N ALA A 61 -25.99 -20.22 -3.38
CA ALA A 61 -25.34 -21.50 -3.09
C ALA A 61 -25.99 -22.23 -1.90
N ALA A 62 -26.28 -21.49 -0.81
CA ALA A 62 -26.99 -22.04 0.34
C ALA A 62 -28.45 -22.48 0.02
N ARG A 63 -29.13 -21.83 -0.95
CA ARG A 63 -30.44 -22.25 -1.43
C ARG A 63 -30.37 -23.55 -2.24
N LEU A 64 -29.33 -23.74 -3.06
CA LEU A 64 -29.17 -24.98 -3.81
C LEU A 64 -29.02 -26.19 -2.89
N LEU A 65 -28.39 -26.04 -1.73
CA LEU A 65 -28.27 -27.10 -0.72
C LEU A 65 -29.61 -27.53 -0.07
N ARG A 66 -30.72 -26.81 -0.32
CA ARG A 66 -32.05 -27.22 0.10
C ARG A 66 -32.74 -28.26 -0.81
N PHE A 67 -32.17 -28.44 -1.99
CA PHE A 67 -32.67 -29.45 -2.94
C PHE A 67 -31.77 -30.70 -2.88
N PRO A 68 -32.27 -31.88 -3.23
CA PRO A 68 -31.45 -33.08 -3.33
C PRO A 68 -30.41 -32.89 -4.47
N VAL A 69 -29.25 -32.44 -4.12
CA VAL A 69 -28.06 -32.31 -5.02
C VAL A 69 -27.09 -33.46 -4.68
N GLY A 70 -26.49 -34.08 -5.71
CA GLY A 70 -25.43 -35.06 -5.50
C GLY A 70 -24.21 -34.50 -4.78
N GLU A 71 -23.26 -35.35 -4.38
CA GLU A 71 -22.03 -34.96 -3.66
C GLU A 71 -21.28 -33.87 -4.36
N ASP A 72 -21.12 -33.93 -5.69
CA ASP A 72 -20.48 -32.88 -6.50
C ASP A 72 -21.17 -31.51 -6.38
N GLY A 73 -22.50 -31.49 -6.26
CA GLY A 73 -23.26 -30.27 -6.07
C GLY A 73 -23.12 -29.67 -4.68
N ILE A 74 -22.96 -30.51 -3.65
CA ILE A 74 -22.66 -30.06 -2.28
C ILE A 74 -21.27 -29.46 -2.20
N ASP A 75 -20.26 -30.14 -2.74
CA ASP A 75 -18.89 -29.65 -2.76
C ASP A 75 -18.75 -28.37 -3.59
N GLY A 76 -19.40 -28.29 -4.74
CA GLY A 76 -19.40 -27.06 -5.54
C GLY A 76 -20.03 -25.88 -4.78
N ALA A 77 -21.13 -26.08 -4.07
CA ALA A 77 -21.76 -25.05 -3.26
C ALA A 77 -20.88 -24.64 -2.07
N ARG A 78 -20.20 -25.59 -1.41
CA ARG A 78 -19.26 -25.34 -0.32
C ARG A 78 -18.10 -24.46 -0.78
N VAL A 79 -17.44 -24.84 -1.87
CA VAL A 79 -16.31 -24.08 -2.44
C VAL A 79 -16.71 -22.65 -2.81
N LEU A 80 -17.90 -22.47 -3.40
CA LEU A 80 -18.44 -21.14 -3.70
C LEU A 80 -18.67 -20.30 -2.44
N ILE A 81 -19.28 -20.89 -1.41
CA ILE A 81 -19.53 -20.20 -0.14
C ILE A 81 -18.21 -19.79 0.51
N GLU A 82 -17.27 -20.72 0.67
CA GLU A 82 -15.96 -20.45 1.29
C GLU A 82 -15.21 -19.35 0.57
N ARG A 83 -15.16 -19.38 -0.77
CA ARG A 83 -14.49 -18.36 -1.58
C ARG A 83 -15.11 -16.97 -1.39
N HIS A 84 -16.45 -16.85 -1.47
CA HIS A 84 -17.11 -15.55 -1.36
C HIS A 84 -17.12 -15.00 0.07
N VAL A 85 -17.22 -15.87 1.09
CA VAL A 85 -17.05 -15.47 2.49
C VAL A 85 -15.64 -14.95 2.72
N GLY A 86 -14.61 -15.67 2.24
CA GLY A 86 -13.22 -15.20 2.32
C GLY A 86 -12.98 -13.87 1.60
N GLN A 87 -13.63 -13.64 0.46
CA GLN A 87 -13.61 -12.34 -0.21
C GLN A 87 -14.24 -11.23 0.62
N MET A 88 -15.44 -11.47 1.18
CA MET A 88 -16.14 -10.49 2.03
C MET A 88 -15.33 -10.15 3.28
N THR A 89 -14.72 -11.15 3.93
CA THR A 89 -13.85 -10.93 5.10
C THR A 89 -12.69 -10.02 4.76
N ARG A 90 -11.96 -10.31 3.68
CA ARG A 90 -10.86 -9.43 3.22
C ARG A 90 -11.33 -8.00 2.92
N HIS A 91 -12.49 -7.84 2.28
CA HIS A 91 -13.05 -6.51 1.99
C HIS A 91 -13.42 -5.72 3.25
N ILE A 92 -13.91 -6.41 4.28
CA ILE A 92 -14.23 -5.78 5.58
C ILE A 92 -12.93 -5.41 6.30
N GLU A 93 -11.94 -6.28 6.31
CA GLU A 93 -10.62 -6.02 6.90
C GLU A 93 -9.94 -4.83 6.22
N GLU A 94 -9.92 -4.76 4.88
CA GLU A 94 -9.39 -3.63 4.12
C GLU A 94 -10.09 -2.31 4.48
N LEU A 95 -11.42 -2.31 4.65
CA LEU A 95 -12.17 -1.13 5.08
C LEU A 95 -11.87 -0.70 6.50
N LEU A 96 -11.78 -1.67 7.41
CA LEU A 96 -11.43 -1.43 8.81
C LEU A 96 -10.01 -0.88 8.91
N ASP A 97 -9.06 -1.42 8.15
CA ASP A 97 -7.68 -0.98 8.11
C ASP A 97 -7.55 0.44 7.54
N ALA A 98 -8.24 0.75 6.46
CA ALA A 98 -8.31 2.11 5.92
C ALA A 98 -8.96 3.12 6.90
N SER A 99 -9.92 2.66 7.71
CA SER A 99 -10.54 3.45 8.79
C SER A 99 -9.61 3.59 10.00
N HIS A 100 -8.91 2.51 10.39
CA HIS A 100 -8.01 2.48 11.53
C HIS A 100 -6.70 3.22 11.30
N ALA A 101 -6.16 3.19 10.07
CA ALA A 101 -4.97 3.96 9.71
C ALA A 101 -5.21 5.48 9.84
N ARG A 102 -6.46 5.94 9.66
CA ARG A 102 -6.85 7.34 9.84
C ARG A 102 -7.27 7.73 11.25
N GLN A 103 -7.91 6.83 11.98
CA GLN A 103 -8.07 6.99 13.42
C GLN A 103 -6.72 6.60 14.03
N LYS A 104 -5.90 7.57 14.45
CA LYS A 104 -4.66 7.38 15.19
C LYS A 104 -4.90 6.48 16.42
N LYS A 105 -5.27 5.22 16.19
CA LYS A 105 -5.25 4.22 17.24
C LYS A 105 -3.78 4.08 17.61
N ALA A 106 -3.44 4.38 18.85
CA ALA A 106 -2.07 4.35 19.31
C ALA A 106 -1.43 3.00 18.91
N LEU A 107 -0.36 3.06 18.11
CA LEU A 107 0.41 1.88 17.75
C LEU A 107 0.93 1.23 19.04
N GLN A 108 0.89 -0.08 19.13
CA GLN A 108 1.51 -0.82 20.21
C GLN A 108 3.00 -0.99 19.93
N MET A 109 3.74 0.09 20.14
CA MET A 109 5.16 0.16 19.82
C MET A 109 5.98 -0.70 20.79
N THR A 110 6.75 -1.63 20.25
CA THR A 110 7.67 -2.50 20.98
C THR A 110 9.01 -2.58 20.25
N HIS A 111 10.04 -3.08 20.93
CA HIS A 111 11.29 -3.42 20.26
C HIS A 111 11.11 -4.72 19.47
N ALA A 112 11.30 -4.65 18.17
CA ALA A 112 11.10 -5.77 17.25
C ALA A 112 12.34 -6.03 16.39
N ASP A 113 12.73 -7.30 16.26
CA ASP A 113 13.68 -7.72 15.23
C ASP A 113 12.94 -7.89 13.91
N LEU A 114 13.29 -7.07 12.92
CA LEU A 114 12.66 -7.10 11.59
C LEU A 114 12.82 -8.44 10.89
N ARG A 115 13.82 -9.25 11.21
CA ARG A 115 13.98 -10.59 10.63
C ARG A 115 12.78 -11.46 10.98
N THR A 116 12.39 -11.48 12.26
CA THR A 116 11.22 -12.22 12.74
C THR A 116 9.94 -11.75 12.08
N VAL A 117 9.74 -10.43 11.94
CA VAL A 117 8.55 -9.86 11.29
C VAL A 117 8.49 -10.27 9.80
N ILE A 118 9.64 -10.23 9.10
CA ILE A 118 9.74 -10.66 7.70
C ILE A 118 9.46 -12.16 7.57
N GLU A 119 9.99 -13.00 8.47
CA GLU A 119 9.75 -14.43 8.46
C GLU A 119 8.26 -14.77 8.60
N PHE A 120 7.52 -14.08 9.48
CA PHE A 120 6.07 -14.24 9.59
C PHE A 120 5.35 -13.88 8.29
N ALA A 121 5.67 -12.74 7.68
CA ALA A 121 5.07 -12.31 6.43
C ALA A 121 5.38 -13.27 5.26
N VAL A 122 6.60 -13.76 5.17
CA VAL A 122 7.03 -14.75 4.16
C VAL A 122 6.29 -16.09 4.33
N ASN A 123 6.18 -16.58 5.57
CA ASN A 123 5.44 -17.80 5.85
C ASN A 123 3.94 -17.67 5.51
N ALA A 124 3.35 -16.53 5.78
CA ALA A 124 1.94 -16.27 5.46
C ALA A 124 1.65 -16.31 3.94
N ILE A 125 2.59 -15.86 3.10
CA ILE A 125 2.41 -15.82 1.65
C ILE A 125 2.91 -17.09 0.92
N ALA A 126 3.64 -17.98 1.61
CA ALA A 126 4.24 -19.17 1.00
C ALA A 126 3.24 -20.04 0.22
N PRO A 127 2.00 -20.32 0.69
CA PRO A 127 1.02 -21.08 -0.08
C PRO A 127 0.64 -20.40 -1.41
N GLU A 128 0.55 -19.10 -1.43
CA GLU A 128 0.22 -18.31 -2.63
C GLU A 128 1.38 -18.36 -3.63
N MET A 129 2.62 -18.16 -3.15
CA MET A 129 3.83 -18.28 -3.97
C MET A 129 3.94 -19.67 -4.61
N ALA A 130 3.65 -20.74 -3.85
CA ALA A 130 3.66 -22.10 -4.35
C ALA A 130 2.58 -22.36 -5.40
N ARG A 131 1.38 -21.81 -5.20
CA ARG A 131 0.25 -21.96 -6.14
C ARG A 131 0.55 -21.38 -7.51
N HIS A 132 1.25 -20.24 -7.58
CA HIS A 132 1.66 -19.58 -8.81
C HIS A 132 3.06 -19.98 -9.29
N GLY A 133 3.75 -20.89 -8.59
CA GLY A 133 5.09 -21.34 -8.92
C GLY A 133 6.15 -20.25 -8.88
N HIS A 134 5.94 -19.17 -8.11
CA HIS A 134 6.90 -18.07 -7.98
C HIS A 134 8.16 -18.49 -7.25
N ARG A 135 9.30 -17.96 -7.67
CA ARG A 135 10.57 -18.11 -6.99
C ARG A 135 10.80 -16.91 -6.06
N LEU A 136 10.64 -17.14 -4.74
CA LEU A 136 10.94 -16.14 -3.73
C LEU A 136 12.37 -16.29 -3.21
N VAL A 137 13.17 -15.24 -3.31
CA VAL A 137 14.52 -15.14 -2.73
C VAL A 137 14.50 -14.12 -1.60
N VAL A 138 14.89 -14.56 -0.39
CA VAL A 138 14.96 -13.69 0.79
C VAL A 138 16.42 -13.55 1.21
N SER A 139 16.93 -12.32 1.30
CA SER A 139 18.28 -11.99 1.72
C SER A 139 18.25 -11.02 2.89
N LEU A 140 18.60 -11.51 4.08
CA LEU A 140 18.61 -10.76 5.32
C LEU A 140 20.05 -10.68 5.86
N PRO A 141 20.43 -9.59 6.55
CA PRO A 141 21.74 -9.51 7.19
C PRO A 141 21.86 -10.58 8.30
N PRO A 142 23.09 -11.04 8.62
CA PRO A 142 23.29 -12.02 9.69
C PRO A 142 22.91 -11.46 11.07
N ASP A 143 23.14 -10.17 11.28
CA ASP A 143 22.85 -9.49 12.54
C ASP A 143 21.38 -9.06 12.62
N ALA A 144 20.81 -9.11 13.82
CA ALA A 144 19.47 -8.63 14.11
C ALA A 144 19.36 -7.13 13.81
N LEU A 145 18.28 -6.73 13.16
CA LEU A 145 18.00 -5.34 12.85
C LEU A 145 16.77 -4.88 13.61
N TRP A 146 17.02 -4.19 14.71
CA TRP A 146 15.99 -3.77 15.66
C TRP A 146 15.36 -2.45 15.27
N VAL A 147 14.04 -2.37 15.45
CA VAL A 147 13.23 -1.16 15.28
C VAL A 147 12.28 -1.01 16.47
N HIS A 148 11.78 0.21 16.69
CA HIS A 148 10.66 0.45 17.60
C HIS A 148 9.38 0.47 16.78
N ALA A 149 8.54 -0.55 16.90
CA ALA A 149 7.42 -0.77 15.99
C ALA A 149 6.27 -1.56 16.60
N ASP A 150 5.09 -1.43 16.03
CA ASP A 150 3.96 -2.33 16.20
C ASP A 150 4.15 -3.53 15.24
N VAL A 151 4.50 -4.67 15.80
CA VAL A 151 4.84 -5.91 15.08
C VAL A 151 3.69 -6.32 14.15
N THR A 152 2.47 -6.35 14.65
CA THR A 152 1.29 -6.76 13.87
C THR A 152 1.06 -5.84 12.67
N ARG A 153 1.28 -4.54 12.83
CA ARG A 153 1.14 -3.58 11.74
C ARG A 153 2.28 -3.68 10.73
N LEU A 154 3.51 -3.97 11.15
CA LEU A 154 4.60 -4.23 10.20
C LEU A 154 4.42 -5.54 9.44
N GLU A 155 3.92 -6.60 10.11
CA GLU A 155 3.54 -7.84 9.42
C GLU A 155 2.51 -7.57 8.33
N GLN A 156 1.52 -6.74 8.60
CA GLN A 156 0.53 -6.29 7.62
C GLN A 156 1.16 -5.53 6.45
N VAL A 157 2.10 -4.61 6.72
CA VAL A 157 2.85 -3.88 5.69
C VAL A 157 3.59 -4.84 4.76
N PHE A 158 4.37 -5.76 5.31
CA PHE A 158 5.18 -6.68 4.52
C PHE A 158 4.33 -7.70 3.78
N SER A 159 3.26 -8.21 4.39
CA SER A 159 2.30 -9.10 3.74
C SER A 159 1.62 -8.41 2.55
N ASN A 160 1.17 -7.16 2.69
CA ASN A 160 0.56 -6.41 1.60
C ASN A 160 1.52 -6.22 0.41
N LEU A 161 2.80 -5.94 0.68
CA LEU A 161 3.81 -5.80 -0.38
C LEU A 161 4.11 -7.13 -1.06
N LEU A 162 4.22 -8.23 -0.32
CA LEU A 162 4.44 -9.58 -0.87
C LEU A 162 3.22 -10.09 -1.65
N ILE A 163 1.99 -9.85 -1.16
CA ILE A 163 0.75 -10.17 -1.88
C ILE A 163 0.70 -9.41 -3.21
N ASN A 164 1.06 -8.13 -3.22
CA ASN A 164 1.12 -7.36 -4.46
C ASN A 164 2.17 -7.92 -5.41
N ALA A 165 3.38 -8.25 -4.94
CA ALA A 165 4.41 -8.87 -5.76
C ALA A 165 3.92 -10.19 -6.37
N ALA A 166 3.31 -11.09 -5.59
CA ALA A 166 2.77 -12.34 -6.09
C ALA A 166 1.67 -12.14 -7.13
N LYS A 167 0.76 -11.20 -6.87
CA LYS A 167 -0.39 -10.93 -7.73
C LYS A 167 -0.01 -10.35 -9.10
N TYR A 168 0.97 -9.44 -9.12
CA TYR A 168 1.35 -8.73 -10.34
C TYR A 168 2.54 -9.36 -11.08
N THR A 169 3.06 -10.47 -10.57
CA THR A 169 4.07 -11.28 -11.25
C THR A 169 3.39 -12.43 -11.99
N PRO A 170 3.68 -12.64 -13.28
CA PRO A 170 3.19 -13.83 -14.00
C PRO A 170 3.67 -15.11 -13.35
N ASP A 171 2.89 -16.20 -13.50
CA ASP A 171 3.21 -17.51 -12.95
C ASP A 171 4.65 -17.93 -13.27
N GLY A 172 5.36 -18.45 -12.28
CA GLY A 172 6.77 -18.83 -12.39
C GLY A 172 7.77 -17.70 -12.33
N GLY A 173 7.32 -16.44 -12.13
CA GLY A 173 8.21 -15.28 -12.07
C GLY A 173 8.99 -15.18 -10.75
N ASP A 174 9.92 -14.21 -10.71
CA ASP A 174 10.87 -14.01 -9.63
C ASP A 174 10.42 -12.88 -8.71
N ILE A 175 10.54 -13.12 -7.40
CA ILE A 175 10.31 -12.13 -6.34
C ILE A 175 11.51 -12.16 -5.41
N ALA A 176 12.04 -11.01 -5.06
CA ALA A 176 13.16 -10.87 -4.13
C ALA A 176 12.81 -9.91 -2.99
N LEU A 177 13.11 -10.33 -1.77
CA LEU A 177 13.05 -9.50 -0.57
C LEU A 177 14.46 -9.36 -0.02
N THR A 178 14.93 -8.13 0.13
CA THR A 178 16.23 -7.84 0.73
C THR A 178 16.08 -6.86 1.87
N MET A 179 16.91 -7.01 2.90
CA MET A 179 17.00 -6.07 4.00
C MET A 179 18.45 -5.74 4.29
N GLU A 180 18.73 -4.47 4.51
CA GLU A 180 20.04 -3.98 4.90
C GLU A 180 19.93 -2.75 5.82
N ARG A 181 21.01 -2.43 6.53
CA ARG A 181 21.11 -1.17 7.29
C ARG A 181 21.76 -0.10 6.42
N VAL A 182 21.06 1.02 6.25
CA VAL A 182 21.55 2.16 5.44
C VAL A 182 21.36 3.45 6.24
N CYS A 183 22.44 4.15 6.55
CA CYS A 183 22.41 5.48 7.20
C CYS A 183 21.47 5.54 8.43
N GLY A 184 21.54 4.54 9.31
CA GLY A 184 20.72 4.53 10.54
C GLY A 184 19.27 4.07 10.35
N HIS A 185 18.92 3.60 9.16
CA HIS A 185 17.61 3.04 8.84
C HIS A 185 17.72 1.57 8.44
N ALA A 186 16.67 0.83 8.69
CA ALA A 186 16.42 -0.45 8.05
C ALA A 186 15.83 -0.18 6.66
N CYS A 187 16.51 -0.63 5.63
CA CYS A 187 16.06 -0.54 4.24
C CYS A 187 15.59 -1.92 3.78
N ILE A 188 14.29 -2.07 3.55
CA ILE A 188 13.67 -3.31 3.10
C ILE A 188 13.17 -3.10 1.66
N ARG A 189 13.63 -3.95 0.71
CA ARG A 189 13.22 -3.88 -0.68
C ARG A 189 12.47 -5.13 -1.08
N PHE A 190 11.36 -4.92 -1.75
CA PHE A 190 10.52 -5.94 -2.37
C PHE A 190 10.59 -5.71 -3.87
N CYS A 191 11.24 -6.63 -4.60
CA CYS A 191 11.41 -6.56 -6.05
C CYS A 191 10.63 -7.69 -6.69
N ASP A 192 9.97 -7.41 -7.79
CA ASP A 192 9.28 -8.40 -8.61
C ASP A 192 9.65 -8.29 -10.09
N SER A 193 9.56 -9.41 -10.81
CA SER A 193 9.71 -9.47 -12.26
C SER A 193 8.36 -9.34 -13.00
N GLY A 194 7.41 -8.64 -12.39
CA GLY A 194 6.03 -8.57 -12.83
C GLY A 194 5.76 -7.62 -13.98
N ILE A 195 4.48 -7.30 -14.14
CA ILE A 195 3.97 -6.45 -15.24
C ILE A 195 4.51 -5.01 -15.23
N GLY A 196 5.20 -4.61 -14.15
CA GLY A 196 5.70 -3.25 -13.98
C GLY A 196 4.60 -2.22 -13.75
N ILE A 197 5.01 -0.96 -13.60
CA ILE A 197 4.11 0.15 -13.27
C ILE A 197 4.33 1.29 -14.27
N SER A 198 3.25 1.78 -14.89
CA SER A 198 3.34 2.94 -15.78
C SER A 198 3.70 4.22 -15.01
N PRO A 199 4.38 5.22 -15.62
CA PRO A 199 4.72 6.48 -14.95
C PRO A 199 3.49 7.19 -14.36
N ALA A 200 2.36 7.17 -15.05
CA ALA A 200 1.11 7.77 -14.59
C ALA A 200 0.56 7.07 -13.35
N MET A 201 0.67 5.73 -13.29
CA MET A 201 0.25 4.95 -12.14
C MET A 201 1.25 5.09 -10.99
N LEU A 202 2.55 5.14 -11.26
CA LEU A 202 3.59 5.27 -10.24
C LEU A 202 3.42 6.54 -9.40
N ALA A 203 2.99 7.65 -10.01
CA ALA A 203 2.72 8.91 -9.33
C ALA A 203 1.56 8.82 -8.32
N ARG A 204 0.69 7.82 -8.42
CA ARG A 204 -0.51 7.66 -7.58
C ARG A 204 -0.64 6.31 -6.89
N VAL A 205 0.37 5.43 -7.01
CA VAL A 205 0.30 4.03 -6.56
C VAL A 205 -0.05 3.87 -5.07
N PHE A 206 0.28 4.85 -4.24
CA PHE A 206 -0.05 4.90 -2.82
C PHE A 206 -1.33 5.69 -2.50
N GLN A 207 -2.05 6.17 -3.51
CA GLN A 207 -3.36 6.80 -3.26
C GLN A 207 -4.40 5.70 -3.05
N LEU A 208 -5.38 5.99 -2.19
CA LEU A 208 -6.52 5.09 -2.01
C LEU A 208 -7.21 4.88 -3.35
N PHE A 209 -7.56 3.61 -3.63
CA PHE A 209 -8.30 3.18 -4.83
C PHE A 209 -7.54 3.39 -6.14
N ALA A 210 -6.23 3.61 -6.07
CA ALA A 210 -5.40 3.61 -7.26
C ALA A 210 -5.36 2.20 -7.87
N GLN A 211 -5.89 2.05 -9.07
CA GLN A 211 -5.87 0.81 -9.85
C GLN A 211 -5.25 1.07 -11.23
N ALA A 212 -4.59 0.06 -11.79
CA ALA A 212 -4.23 0.04 -13.19
C ALA A 212 -5.50 -0.01 -14.05
N ASP A 213 -5.43 0.48 -15.29
CA ASP A 213 -6.59 0.51 -16.19
C ASP A 213 -7.23 -0.88 -16.31
N PRO A 214 -8.58 -0.98 -16.32
CA PRO A 214 -9.31 -2.25 -16.44
C PRO A 214 -9.01 -3.03 -17.71
N LEU A 215 -8.37 -2.41 -18.72
CA LEU A 215 -7.94 -3.03 -19.97
C LEU A 215 -6.72 -3.95 -19.80
N ASP A 216 -5.98 -3.84 -18.70
CA ASP A 216 -4.95 -4.81 -18.35
C ASP A 216 -5.61 -6.02 -17.68
N ALA A 217 -6.12 -6.92 -18.50
CA ALA A 217 -6.97 -8.07 -18.17
C ALA A 217 -6.36 -9.13 -17.23
N ARG A 218 -5.23 -8.83 -16.56
CA ARG A 218 -4.58 -9.68 -15.56
C ARG A 218 -4.72 -9.16 -14.13
N ALA A 219 -5.36 -8.02 -13.95
CA ALA A 219 -5.60 -7.46 -12.62
C ALA A 219 -6.82 -8.13 -11.98
N GLU A 220 -6.71 -9.37 -11.52
CA GLU A 220 -7.67 -9.95 -10.61
C GLU A 220 -7.78 -9.02 -9.38
N GLY A 221 -8.82 -8.23 -9.41
CA GLY A 221 -9.50 -7.51 -8.35
C GLY A 221 -8.78 -7.18 -7.04
N GLY A 222 -7.86 -6.20 -7.02
CA GLY A 222 -7.47 -5.52 -5.78
C GLY A 222 -8.02 -4.10 -5.80
N ARG A 223 -8.55 -3.61 -4.69
CA ARG A 223 -9.24 -2.32 -4.61
C ARG A 223 -8.34 -1.09 -4.52
N GLY A 224 -7.01 -1.27 -4.61
CA GLY A 224 -6.08 -0.16 -4.45
C GLY A 224 -6.02 0.41 -3.02
N ILE A 225 -6.39 -0.39 -2.00
CA ILE A 225 -6.35 0.02 -0.59
C ILE A 225 -5.02 -0.39 0.05
N GLY A 226 -4.50 -1.58 -0.28
CA GLY A 226 -3.34 -2.18 0.39
C GLY A 226 -2.09 -1.30 0.41
N LEU A 227 -1.74 -0.65 -0.70
CA LEU A 227 -0.57 0.24 -0.76
C LEU A 227 -0.78 1.58 -0.03
N ALA A 228 -2.00 2.09 0.03
CA ALA A 228 -2.32 3.26 0.84
C ALA A 228 -2.15 2.95 2.34
N VAL A 229 -2.64 1.78 2.79
CA VAL A 229 -2.43 1.28 4.16
C VAL A 229 -0.93 1.09 4.46
N VAL A 230 -0.16 0.54 3.51
CA VAL A 230 1.30 0.42 3.65
C VAL A 230 1.93 1.78 3.92
N ARG A 231 1.61 2.80 3.12
CA ARG A 231 2.16 4.14 3.32
C ARG A 231 1.79 4.72 4.68
N ASP A 232 0.50 4.69 5.02
CA ASP A 232 0.01 5.29 6.27
C ASP A 232 0.64 4.60 7.51
N LEU A 233 0.79 3.26 7.48
CA LEU A 233 1.43 2.51 8.55
C LEU A 233 2.93 2.78 8.64
N VAL A 234 3.65 2.79 7.51
CA VAL A 234 5.10 3.07 7.50
C VAL A 234 5.38 4.49 8.00
N GLU A 235 4.59 5.49 7.57
CA GLU A 235 4.69 6.87 8.06
C GLU A 235 4.36 6.97 9.56
N ALA A 236 3.38 6.20 10.06
CA ALA A 236 3.06 6.15 11.49
C ALA A 236 4.20 5.56 12.34
N HIS A 237 5.09 4.75 11.74
CA HIS A 237 6.32 4.25 12.37
C HIS A 237 7.52 5.18 12.19
N GLY A 238 7.31 6.41 11.67
CA GLY A 238 8.39 7.37 11.39
C GLY A 238 9.26 7.01 10.19
N GLY A 239 8.80 6.08 9.36
CA GLY A 239 9.47 5.62 8.16
C GLY A 239 8.98 6.29 6.87
N SER A 240 9.43 5.75 5.75
CA SER A 240 8.96 6.15 4.41
C SER A 240 8.89 4.94 3.49
N VAL A 241 7.99 5.00 2.48
CA VAL A 241 7.89 3.99 1.44
C VAL A 241 7.94 4.64 0.07
N GLN A 242 8.64 4.00 -0.86
CA GLN A 242 8.77 4.43 -2.24
C GLN A 242 8.54 3.25 -3.19
N ALA A 243 8.02 3.56 -4.38
CA ALA A 243 7.88 2.60 -5.47
C ALA A 243 8.67 3.08 -6.67
N THR A 244 9.34 2.16 -7.36
CA THR A 244 10.05 2.39 -8.61
C THR A 244 9.72 1.30 -9.61
N SER A 245 9.69 1.65 -10.88
CA SER A 245 9.56 0.71 -12.01
C SER A 245 10.19 1.34 -13.24
N ALA A 246 10.88 0.54 -14.03
CA ALA A 246 11.43 0.99 -15.30
C ALA A 246 10.38 1.08 -16.43
N GLY A 247 9.14 0.65 -16.14
CA GLY A 247 8.01 0.66 -17.07
C GLY A 247 7.29 -0.67 -17.14
N LEU A 248 6.30 -0.75 -18.04
CA LEU A 248 5.51 -1.97 -18.20
C LEU A 248 6.37 -3.13 -18.70
N GLY A 249 6.16 -4.31 -18.13
CA GLY A 249 6.91 -5.55 -18.41
C GLY A 249 8.29 -5.63 -17.76
N LEU A 250 8.70 -4.62 -16.97
CA LEU A 250 10.03 -4.54 -16.37
C LEU A 250 10.03 -4.69 -14.85
N GLY A 251 8.94 -5.20 -14.28
CA GLY A 251 8.78 -5.40 -12.86
C GLY A 251 8.68 -4.11 -12.06
N SER A 252 8.64 -4.25 -10.75
CA SER A 252 8.61 -3.13 -9.82
C SER A 252 9.46 -3.38 -8.57
N GLN A 253 9.80 -2.29 -7.87
CA GLN A 253 10.47 -2.33 -6.59
C GLN A 253 9.77 -1.39 -5.61
N PHE A 254 9.42 -1.94 -4.45
CA PHE A 254 8.95 -1.17 -3.30
C PHE A 254 10.04 -1.15 -2.24
N THR A 255 10.38 0.05 -1.75
CA THR A 255 11.42 0.23 -0.74
C THR A 255 10.81 0.85 0.50
N VAL A 256 10.92 0.18 1.63
CA VAL A 256 10.50 0.64 2.96
C VAL A 256 11.73 1.03 3.74
N LEU A 257 11.73 2.24 4.31
CA LEU A 257 12.76 2.73 5.23
C LEU A 257 12.13 2.91 6.62
N LEU A 258 12.71 2.28 7.64
CA LEU A 258 12.27 2.42 9.03
C LEU A 258 13.45 2.89 9.88
N PRO A 259 13.26 3.79 10.87
CA PRO A 259 14.31 4.15 11.82
C PRO A 259 14.83 2.90 12.55
N ALA A 260 16.13 2.62 12.42
CA ALA A 260 16.74 1.46 13.06
C ALA A 260 17.36 1.84 14.39
N LEU A 261 17.23 0.98 15.39
CA LEU A 261 17.90 1.12 16.67
C LEU A 261 19.39 0.76 16.54
N TRP A 262 20.27 1.53 17.22
CA TRP A 262 21.72 1.48 16.97
C TRP A 262 22.43 0.28 17.61
N SER A 263 21.85 -0.36 18.64
CA SER A 263 22.41 -1.58 19.25
C SER A 263 21.46 -2.22 20.29
N GLU A 264 21.77 -3.48 20.67
CA GLU A 264 21.17 -4.16 21.84
C GLU A 264 21.31 -3.37 23.15
N ALA A 265 22.32 -2.48 23.27
CA ALA A 265 22.52 -1.61 24.42
C ALA A 265 21.42 -0.54 24.56
N ALA A 266 20.80 -0.10 23.45
CA ALA A 266 19.64 0.80 23.48
C ALA A 266 18.36 0.09 23.97
N LEU A 267 18.30 -1.24 23.88
CA LEU A 267 17.20 -2.08 24.38
C LEU A 267 17.16 -2.16 25.91
N ARG A 268 18.29 -1.89 26.59
CA ARG A 268 18.43 -2.01 28.05
C ARG A 268 18.31 -0.67 28.79
N ALA A 269 18.16 0.44 28.08
CA ALA A 269 17.89 1.72 28.73
C ALA A 269 16.44 1.69 29.28
N PRO A 270 16.23 1.82 30.60
CA PRO A 270 14.88 1.93 31.17
C PRO A 270 14.26 3.19 30.59
N GLU A 271 13.00 3.10 30.13
CA GLU A 271 12.19 4.27 29.85
C GLU A 271 12.19 5.15 31.07
N SER A 272 13.03 6.19 31.08
CA SER A 272 13.01 7.22 32.10
C SER A 272 11.70 7.97 31.93
N GLY A 273 10.73 7.59 32.80
CA GLY A 273 9.45 8.24 32.90
C GLY A 273 9.59 9.75 33.12
N ALA A 274 8.81 10.50 32.45
CA ALA A 274 8.39 11.84 32.82
C ALA A 274 6.88 11.93 32.65
#